data_e8e4796d9c34fff09f9ede715dd23db5
#
_entry.id   e8e4796d9c34fff09f9ede715dd23db5
#
_cell.length_a   1.000
_cell.length_b   1.000
_cell.length_c   1.000
_cell.angle_alpha   90.00
_cell.angle_beta   90.00
_cell.angle_gamma   90.00
#
_symmetry.space_group_name_H-M   'P 1'
#
loop_
_entity.id
_entity.type
_entity.pdbx_description
1 polymer ?
#
loop_
_entity_poly.entity_id
_entity_poly.type
_entity_poly.pdbx_seq_one_letter_code
_entity_poly.pdbx_strand_id
1 'polypeptide(L)'
;MNKTPTTLIIMDGFGYNHKDYGNAIRAAKTPNIDRLLANYPHTLIGASGMDVGLPEGQMGNSEVGHTNIGAGRIVYQELTRITKSIKDGEFFSNEAFTAAVENCKKNDSALHLFGLLSNGGVHSHNSHLYGLLELAKKAGLTKVYVHCFMDGRDVPPTSGVDFVAELEGKLKEIGVGKIATVMGRYYAMDRDNRWERVGKAYDAMVYGEGNKADNAVDAIKASYAADVTDEFVVPTVIDENGKISASDSVIFFNFRPDRAREITRTLVDDDFTGFERRNGRFPLYYVCMTQYDATMPNVDVAFKPASLENTFGEYIAKKGLSQLRIAETEKYAHVTFFFNGGVEAPFENEDRALINSPKVATYDLQPEMSAYLVCDEVLKRIESDKYDAIILNYANCDMVGHTGVFDAAVAAVEAVDECVGKTVDAVLAKGGIALITADHGNADKMMEEDGSPFTAHTTNLVPLIIAGAGNVLIREGGVLADLSPTMLKLMGLEQPKEMTGKSIIKD
;
A
#
# COMPACT_ATOMS: atom_id res chain seq x y z
N MET A 1 26.74 0.45 -31.95
CA MET A 1 26.26 1.85 -31.89
C MET A 1 26.38 2.27 -30.44
N ASN A 2 26.90 3.46 -30.19
CA ASN A 2 26.90 3.99 -28.82
C ASN A 2 25.46 4.21 -28.41
N LYS A 3 25.09 3.75 -27.21
CA LYS A 3 23.72 3.91 -26.69
C LYS A 3 23.58 5.25 -25.98
N THR A 4 22.46 5.91 -26.17
CA THR A 4 22.10 7.15 -25.49
C THR A 4 21.12 6.84 -24.37
N PRO A 5 21.55 6.84 -23.09
CA PRO A 5 20.70 6.37 -22.01
C PRO A 5 19.58 7.35 -21.68
N THR A 6 18.38 6.83 -21.43
CA THR A 6 17.33 7.54 -20.69
C THR A 6 17.49 7.20 -19.21
N THR A 7 17.84 8.18 -18.41
CA THR A 7 18.21 7.99 -16.99
C THR A 7 17.17 8.60 -16.07
N LEU A 8 16.64 7.80 -15.14
CA LEU A 8 15.82 8.28 -14.01
C LEU A 8 16.70 8.39 -12.78
N ILE A 9 16.80 9.59 -12.24
CA ILE A 9 17.53 9.90 -11.00
C ILE A 9 16.51 10.23 -9.92
N ILE A 10 16.44 9.41 -8.89
CA ILE A 10 15.54 9.56 -7.75
C ILE A 10 16.37 10.10 -6.57
N MET A 11 16.07 11.31 -6.14
CA MET A 11 16.59 11.92 -4.94
C MET A 11 15.64 11.58 -3.78
N ASP A 12 15.85 10.42 -3.18
CA ASP A 12 14.91 9.85 -2.18
C ASP A 12 14.66 10.83 -1.02
N GLY A 13 13.40 11.13 -0.74
CA GLY A 13 13.01 12.07 0.31
C GLY A 13 13.15 13.56 -0.03
N PHE A 14 13.42 13.93 -1.30
CA PHE A 14 13.56 15.32 -1.74
C PHE A 14 12.20 15.93 -2.12
N GLY A 15 11.41 16.32 -1.11
CA GLY A 15 10.11 16.98 -1.31
C GLY A 15 10.20 18.46 -1.69
N TYR A 16 9.09 19.05 -2.08
CA TYR A 16 8.97 20.47 -2.35
C TYR A 16 8.11 21.16 -1.29
N ASN A 17 8.71 22.07 -0.54
CA ASN A 17 8.03 22.90 0.44
C ASN A 17 8.43 24.36 0.25
N HIS A 18 7.47 25.26 0.19
CA HIS A 18 7.70 26.69 0.02
C HIS A 18 8.15 27.39 1.31
N LYS A 19 7.98 26.74 2.48
CA LYS A 19 8.41 27.30 3.77
C LYS A 19 9.92 27.13 3.94
N ASP A 20 10.58 28.16 4.50
CA ASP A 20 12.02 28.11 4.80
C ASP A 20 12.30 27.43 6.14
N TYR A 21 11.40 27.61 7.11
CA TYR A 21 11.58 27.08 8.47
C TYR A 21 11.60 25.57 8.49
N GLY A 22 12.66 25.01 9.06
CA GLY A 22 12.83 23.55 9.18
C GLY A 22 13.00 22.82 7.84
N ASN A 23 13.31 23.50 6.76
CA ASN A 23 13.47 22.95 5.41
C ASN A 23 14.95 22.84 5.05
N ALA A 24 15.51 21.63 5.16
CA ALA A 24 16.91 21.37 4.88
C ALA A 24 17.26 21.57 3.39
N ILE A 25 16.31 21.32 2.49
CA ILE A 25 16.51 21.51 1.04
C ILE A 25 16.70 22.99 0.71
N ARG A 26 15.89 23.87 1.30
CA ARG A 26 16.01 25.32 1.08
C ARG A 26 17.21 25.96 1.80
N ALA A 27 17.67 25.34 2.89
CA ALA A 27 18.85 25.78 3.62
C ALA A 27 20.16 25.35 2.95
N ALA A 28 20.14 24.28 2.18
CA ALA A 28 21.29 23.73 1.49
C ALA A 28 21.68 24.56 0.26
N LYS A 29 22.96 24.51 -0.09
CA LYS A 29 23.48 25.06 -1.35
C LYS A 29 23.32 24.01 -2.46
N THR A 30 22.44 24.30 -3.39
CA THR A 30 22.05 23.37 -4.48
C THR A 30 22.34 23.98 -5.87
N PRO A 31 23.57 24.41 -6.18
CA PRO A 31 23.87 25.11 -7.43
C PRO A 31 23.59 24.28 -8.68
N ASN A 32 23.68 22.94 -8.61
CA ASN A 32 23.40 22.08 -9.74
C ASN A 32 21.89 21.92 -9.98
N ILE A 33 21.11 21.67 -8.94
CA ILE A 33 19.64 21.59 -9.04
C ILE A 33 19.09 22.95 -9.48
N ASP A 34 19.59 24.06 -8.92
CA ASP A 34 19.19 25.39 -9.33
C ASP A 34 19.47 25.65 -10.81
N ARG A 35 20.67 25.24 -11.30
CA ARG A 35 21.02 25.30 -12.73
C ARG A 35 20.06 24.47 -13.58
N LEU A 36 19.71 23.28 -13.14
CA LEU A 36 18.80 22.39 -13.87
C LEU A 36 17.38 22.98 -13.93
N LEU A 37 16.87 23.49 -12.82
CA LEU A 37 15.57 24.18 -12.77
C LEU A 37 15.52 25.42 -13.67
N ALA A 38 16.63 26.18 -13.74
CA ALA A 38 16.70 27.38 -14.58
C ALA A 38 16.75 27.08 -16.11
N ASN A 39 17.27 25.92 -16.52
CA ASN A 39 17.58 25.63 -17.92
C ASN A 39 16.69 24.58 -18.57
N TYR A 40 15.95 23.79 -17.80
CA TYR A 40 15.16 22.64 -18.31
C TYR A 40 13.70 22.69 -17.92
N PRO A 41 12.81 22.11 -18.72
CA PRO A 41 11.41 21.95 -18.36
C PRO A 41 11.26 21.21 -17.04
N HIS A 42 10.45 21.74 -16.13
CA HIS A 42 10.20 21.13 -14.83
C HIS A 42 8.77 21.36 -14.35
N THR A 43 8.29 20.50 -13.48
CA THR A 43 6.99 20.58 -12.83
C THR A 43 7.06 19.93 -11.45
N LEU A 44 5.97 20.02 -10.68
CA LEU A 44 5.78 19.27 -9.44
C LEU A 44 4.76 18.15 -9.68
N ILE A 45 5.02 16.98 -9.09
CA ILE A 45 4.16 15.80 -9.24
C ILE A 45 3.74 15.24 -7.87
N GLY A 46 2.57 14.58 -7.83
CA GLY A 46 2.02 13.96 -6.62
C GLY A 46 2.78 12.68 -6.24
N ALA A 47 3.12 12.56 -4.95
CA ALA A 47 3.88 11.45 -4.38
C ALA A 47 3.29 10.94 -3.06
N SER A 48 2.03 11.27 -2.75
CA SER A 48 1.37 10.89 -1.49
C SER A 48 -0.14 10.63 -1.70
N GLY A 49 -0.77 10.07 -0.71
CA GLY A 49 -2.22 9.83 -0.72
C GLY A 49 -2.70 9.08 -1.97
N MET A 50 -3.83 9.51 -2.51
CA MET A 50 -4.46 8.86 -3.67
C MET A 50 -3.59 8.86 -4.93
N ASP A 51 -2.65 9.79 -5.06
CA ASP A 51 -1.73 9.88 -6.20
C ASP A 51 -0.77 8.70 -6.30
N VAL A 52 -0.60 7.97 -5.19
CA VAL A 52 0.24 6.76 -5.13
C VAL A 52 -0.52 5.53 -4.60
N GLY A 53 -1.85 5.61 -4.53
CA GLY A 53 -2.70 4.49 -4.12
C GLY A 53 -2.79 4.28 -2.61
N LEU A 54 -2.44 5.28 -1.81
CA LEU A 54 -2.62 5.34 -0.36
C LEU A 54 -3.91 6.10 0.00
N PRO A 55 -4.42 5.97 1.24
CA PRO A 55 -5.51 6.82 1.73
C PRO A 55 -5.19 8.31 1.58
N GLU A 56 -6.23 9.13 1.42
CA GLU A 56 -6.10 10.58 1.33
C GLU A 56 -5.38 11.14 2.58
N GLY A 57 -4.41 12.04 2.37
CA GLY A 57 -3.62 12.64 3.44
C GLY A 57 -2.51 11.74 4.02
N GLN A 58 -2.37 10.50 3.58
CA GLN A 58 -1.28 9.64 4.00
C GLN A 58 -0.01 9.97 3.21
N MET A 59 1.11 10.15 3.93
CA MET A 59 2.42 10.37 3.33
C MET A 59 2.86 9.19 2.47
N GLY A 60 3.55 9.47 1.36
CA GLY A 60 4.21 8.46 0.53
C GLY A 60 5.37 7.77 1.26
N ASN A 61 5.90 6.75 0.64
CA ASN A 61 7.11 6.05 1.09
C ASN A 61 7.83 5.44 -0.11
N SER A 62 9.10 5.04 0.08
CA SER A 62 9.93 4.57 -1.02
C SER A 62 9.41 3.29 -1.68
N GLU A 63 8.81 2.35 -0.92
CA GLU A 63 8.25 1.11 -1.48
C GLU A 63 7.12 1.42 -2.46
N VAL A 64 6.15 2.21 -2.00
CA VAL A 64 4.99 2.62 -2.80
C VAL A 64 5.42 3.51 -3.96
N GLY A 65 6.31 4.49 -3.73
CA GLY A 65 6.80 5.39 -4.76
C GLY A 65 7.47 4.65 -5.92
N HIS A 66 8.47 3.80 -5.61
CA HIS A 66 9.18 3.04 -6.63
C HIS A 66 8.29 2.01 -7.35
N THR A 67 7.33 1.40 -6.64
CA THR A 67 6.35 0.50 -7.27
C THR A 67 5.48 1.24 -8.28
N ASN A 68 4.96 2.41 -7.94
CA ASN A 68 4.14 3.22 -8.85
C ASN A 68 4.94 3.69 -10.08
N ILE A 69 6.18 4.15 -9.86
CA ILE A 69 7.09 4.56 -10.96
C ILE A 69 7.30 3.39 -11.91
N GLY A 70 7.74 2.23 -11.39
CA GLY A 70 8.07 1.07 -12.21
C GLY A 70 6.86 0.44 -12.89
N ALA A 71 5.70 0.44 -12.23
CA ALA A 71 4.45 -0.08 -12.80
C ALA A 71 3.83 0.83 -13.86
N GLY A 72 4.18 2.12 -13.89
CA GLY A 72 3.57 3.11 -14.79
C GLY A 72 2.06 3.26 -14.59
N ARG A 73 1.58 2.96 -13.38
CA ARG A 73 0.18 3.04 -12.97
C ARG A 73 0.09 3.25 -11.46
N ILE A 74 -1.03 3.83 -10.99
CA ILE A 74 -1.28 3.90 -9.56
C ILE A 74 -1.58 2.50 -9.04
N VAL A 75 -0.74 2.01 -8.12
CA VAL A 75 -0.89 0.71 -7.45
C VAL A 75 -1.57 0.94 -6.11
N TYR A 76 -2.87 0.75 -6.07
CA TYR A 76 -3.67 0.97 -4.87
C TYR A 76 -3.37 -0.08 -3.80
N GLN A 77 -3.08 0.37 -2.58
CA GLN A 77 -3.09 -0.48 -1.39
C GLN A 77 -4.50 -1.01 -1.15
N GLU A 78 -4.65 -2.20 -0.55
CA GLU A 78 -5.94 -2.89 -0.44
C GLU A 78 -7.02 -2.03 0.22
N LEU A 79 -6.70 -1.30 1.31
CA LEU A 79 -7.62 -0.38 1.94
C LEU A 79 -8.17 0.66 0.95
N THR A 80 -7.27 1.28 0.21
CA THR A 80 -7.62 2.34 -0.76
C THR A 80 -8.35 1.76 -1.96
N ARG A 81 -7.91 0.61 -2.46
CA ARG A 81 -8.51 -0.12 -3.58
C ARG A 81 -9.98 -0.44 -3.32
N ILE A 82 -10.27 -1.01 -2.16
CA ILE A 82 -11.63 -1.39 -1.77
C ILE A 82 -12.49 -0.14 -1.54
N THR A 83 -11.97 0.84 -0.80
CA THR A 83 -12.67 2.13 -0.54
C THR A 83 -13.00 2.85 -1.86
N LYS A 84 -12.04 2.90 -2.79
CA LYS A 84 -12.25 3.48 -4.13
C LYS A 84 -13.33 2.72 -4.90
N SER A 85 -13.29 1.39 -4.90
CA SER A 85 -14.28 0.54 -5.57
C SER A 85 -15.70 0.80 -5.05
N ILE A 86 -15.87 1.03 -3.74
CA ILE A 86 -17.16 1.42 -3.15
C ILE A 86 -17.60 2.79 -3.69
N LYS A 87 -16.71 3.78 -3.67
CA LYS A 87 -16.98 5.15 -4.13
C LYS A 87 -17.34 5.21 -5.61
N ASP A 88 -16.66 4.44 -6.44
CA ASP A 88 -16.89 4.40 -7.89
C ASP A 88 -18.08 3.50 -8.27
N GLY A 89 -18.61 2.71 -7.32
CA GLY A 89 -19.76 1.82 -7.53
C GLY A 89 -19.41 0.44 -8.05
N GLU A 90 -18.16 0.18 -8.42
CA GLU A 90 -17.67 -1.13 -8.92
C GLU A 90 -17.81 -2.26 -7.89
N PHE A 91 -17.70 -1.92 -6.61
CA PHE A 91 -17.89 -2.84 -5.49
C PHE A 91 -19.23 -3.59 -5.56
N PHE A 92 -20.29 -2.92 -5.97
CA PHE A 92 -21.64 -3.46 -6.02
C PHE A 92 -21.90 -4.41 -7.20
N SER A 93 -20.96 -4.48 -8.14
CA SER A 93 -20.97 -5.41 -9.28
C SER A 93 -19.85 -6.46 -9.20
N ASN A 94 -19.15 -6.54 -8.08
CA ASN A 94 -18.09 -7.53 -7.88
C ASN A 94 -18.65 -8.95 -8.01
N GLU A 95 -18.03 -9.77 -8.83
CA GLU A 95 -18.51 -11.11 -9.19
C GLU A 95 -18.66 -12.03 -7.97
N ALA A 96 -17.69 -12.03 -7.05
CA ALA A 96 -17.73 -12.89 -5.87
C ALA A 96 -18.86 -12.47 -4.90
N PHE A 97 -19.06 -11.18 -4.72
CA PHE A 97 -20.16 -10.65 -3.89
C PHE A 97 -21.52 -10.94 -4.51
N THR A 98 -21.65 -10.73 -5.82
CA THR A 98 -22.88 -11.03 -6.56
C THR A 98 -23.23 -12.51 -6.46
N ALA A 99 -22.25 -13.40 -6.62
CA ALA A 99 -22.46 -14.83 -6.50
C ALA A 99 -22.86 -15.25 -5.08
N ALA A 100 -22.27 -14.63 -4.03
CA ALA A 100 -22.69 -14.86 -2.64
C ALA A 100 -24.16 -14.46 -2.40
N VAL A 101 -24.58 -13.33 -2.94
CA VAL A 101 -25.97 -12.86 -2.87
C VAL A 101 -26.92 -13.81 -3.61
N GLU A 102 -26.56 -14.23 -4.82
CA GLU A 102 -27.39 -15.16 -5.61
C GLU A 102 -27.48 -16.54 -4.93
N ASN A 103 -26.42 -17.01 -4.26
CA ASN A 103 -26.48 -18.21 -3.44
C ASN A 103 -27.53 -18.08 -2.32
N CYS A 104 -27.55 -16.95 -1.60
CA CYS A 104 -28.56 -16.70 -0.56
C CYS A 104 -29.98 -16.72 -1.12
N LYS A 105 -30.23 -16.08 -2.25
CA LYS A 105 -31.55 -16.06 -2.91
C LYS A 105 -31.98 -17.43 -3.35
N LYS A 106 -31.08 -18.20 -3.99
CA LYS A 106 -31.36 -19.52 -4.51
C LYS A 106 -31.74 -20.50 -3.42
N ASN A 107 -31.08 -20.43 -2.26
CA ASN A 107 -31.25 -21.38 -1.16
C ASN A 107 -32.16 -20.86 -0.04
N ASP A 108 -32.72 -19.65 -0.16
CA ASP A 108 -33.43 -18.93 0.91
C ASP A 108 -32.60 -18.90 2.23
N SER A 109 -31.29 -18.74 2.09
CA SER A 109 -30.30 -18.83 3.17
C SER A 109 -29.82 -17.44 3.61
N ALA A 110 -28.99 -17.39 4.66
CA ALA A 110 -28.49 -16.17 5.24
C ALA A 110 -27.17 -15.69 4.59
N LEU A 111 -26.94 -14.38 4.65
CA LEU A 111 -25.65 -13.75 4.41
C LEU A 111 -25.00 -13.40 5.75
N HIS A 112 -23.82 -13.93 6.00
CA HIS A 112 -23.01 -13.64 7.17
C HIS A 112 -21.85 -12.73 6.78
N LEU A 113 -21.68 -11.62 7.49
CA LEU A 113 -20.60 -10.68 7.33
C LEU A 113 -19.77 -10.69 8.62
N PHE A 114 -18.50 -11.00 8.53
CA PHE A 114 -17.64 -10.92 9.72
C PHE A 114 -16.27 -10.32 9.45
N GLY A 115 -15.65 -9.77 10.48
CA GLY A 115 -14.35 -9.12 10.44
C GLY A 115 -14.14 -8.15 11.56
N LEU A 116 -12.98 -7.51 11.57
CA LEU A 116 -12.55 -6.56 12.59
C LEU A 116 -13.34 -5.25 12.43
N LEU A 117 -14.12 -4.92 13.45
CA LEU A 117 -14.98 -3.74 13.47
C LEU A 117 -14.24 -2.54 14.06
N SER A 118 -13.54 -1.82 13.23
CA SER A 118 -12.89 -0.54 13.55
C SER A 118 -12.59 0.28 12.30
N ASN A 119 -12.14 1.50 12.49
CA ASN A 119 -11.62 2.38 11.43
C ASN A 119 -10.08 2.44 11.41
N GLY A 120 -9.40 1.51 12.10
CA GLY A 120 -7.94 1.48 12.19
C GLY A 120 -7.22 1.26 10.86
N GLY A 121 -7.89 0.63 9.88
CA GLY A 121 -7.38 0.51 8.52
C GLY A 121 -6.18 -0.43 8.34
N VAL A 122 -5.83 -1.23 9.36
CA VAL A 122 -4.70 -2.18 9.31
C VAL A 122 -5.13 -3.54 8.75
N HIS A 123 -6.25 -4.08 9.23
CA HIS A 123 -6.79 -5.37 8.80
C HIS A 123 -8.10 -5.25 8.04
N SER A 124 -8.88 -4.23 8.34
CA SER A 124 -10.21 -3.97 7.83
C SER A 124 -10.54 -2.49 7.96
N HIS A 125 -11.69 -2.10 7.46
CA HIS A 125 -12.28 -0.79 7.74
C HIS A 125 -13.80 -0.94 7.80
N ASN A 126 -14.45 -0.32 8.81
CA ASN A 126 -15.90 -0.41 9.01
C ASN A 126 -16.71 0.07 7.80
N SER A 127 -16.22 1.05 7.02
CA SER A 127 -16.88 1.50 5.79
C SER A 127 -17.04 0.39 4.74
N HIS A 128 -16.15 -0.62 4.73
CA HIS A 128 -16.28 -1.77 3.83
C HIS A 128 -17.43 -2.70 4.25
N LEU A 129 -17.63 -2.88 5.55
CA LEU A 129 -18.81 -3.57 6.08
C LEU A 129 -20.10 -2.81 5.70
N TYR A 130 -20.10 -1.47 5.80
CA TYR A 130 -21.28 -0.68 5.40
C TYR A 130 -21.58 -0.84 3.90
N GLY A 131 -20.56 -0.86 3.05
CA GLY A 131 -20.71 -1.17 1.63
C GLY A 131 -21.34 -2.55 1.37
N LEU A 132 -20.97 -3.59 2.14
CA LEU A 132 -21.58 -4.92 2.05
C LEU A 132 -23.04 -4.93 2.52
N LEU A 133 -23.37 -4.17 3.55
CA LEU A 133 -24.76 -4.02 4.00
C LEU A 133 -25.63 -3.31 2.94
N GLU A 134 -25.08 -2.26 2.30
CA GLU A 134 -25.77 -1.60 1.17
C GLU A 134 -25.95 -2.55 -0.01
N LEU A 135 -24.94 -3.37 -0.33
CA LEU A 135 -25.06 -4.42 -1.35
C LEU A 135 -26.20 -5.39 -1.03
N ALA A 136 -26.26 -5.88 0.21
CA ALA A 136 -27.31 -6.78 0.67
C ALA A 136 -28.69 -6.13 0.57
N LYS A 137 -28.82 -4.85 0.93
CA LYS A 137 -30.07 -4.07 0.81
C LYS A 137 -30.49 -3.89 -0.64
N LYS A 138 -29.58 -3.49 -1.51
CA LYS A 138 -29.84 -3.32 -2.95
C LYS A 138 -30.29 -4.64 -3.58
N ALA A 139 -29.74 -5.75 -3.10
CA ALA A 139 -30.11 -7.10 -3.56
C ALA A 139 -31.43 -7.63 -2.98
N GLY A 140 -32.03 -6.95 -2.00
CA GLY A 140 -33.27 -7.35 -1.36
C GLY A 140 -33.14 -8.50 -0.35
N LEU A 141 -31.93 -8.77 0.18
CA LEU A 141 -31.74 -9.77 1.21
C LEU A 141 -32.36 -9.30 2.53
N THR A 142 -32.93 -10.25 3.30
CA THR A 142 -33.56 -9.99 4.60
C THR A 142 -32.88 -10.73 5.75
N LYS A 143 -32.21 -11.84 5.45
CA LYS A 143 -31.46 -12.66 6.42
C LYS A 143 -29.98 -12.29 6.33
N VAL A 144 -29.58 -11.21 7.02
CA VAL A 144 -28.21 -10.69 7.02
C VAL A 144 -27.72 -10.56 8.46
N TYR A 145 -26.59 -11.17 8.78
CA TYR A 145 -26.05 -11.22 10.13
C TYR A 145 -24.59 -10.74 10.15
N VAL A 146 -24.23 -9.93 11.16
CA VAL A 146 -22.88 -9.41 11.36
C VAL A 146 -22.26 -10.05 12.59
N HIS A 147 -21.07 -10.61 12.44
CA HIS A 147 -20.25 -11.10 13.54
C HIS A 147 -19.08 -10.12 13.73
N CYS A 148 -19.12 -9.35 14.82
CA CYS A 148 -18.19 -8.27 15.07
C CYS A 148 -16.95 -8.78 15.82
N PHE A 149 -15.76 -8.62 15.22
CA PHE A 149 -14.51 -8.82 15.92
C PHE A 149 -14.03 -7.48 16.47
N MET A 150 -13.80 -7.43 17.79
CA MET A 150 -13.40 -6.20 18.48
C MET A 150 -11.89 -6.02 18.40
N ASP A 151 -11.43 -4.79 18.20
CA ASP A 151 -10.04 -4.47 17.91
C ASP A 151 -9.18 -4.25 19.16
N GLY A 152 -9.11 -3.05 19.67
CA GLY A 152 -8.32 -2.69 20.85
C GLY A 152 -6.81 -2.70 20.70
N ARG A 153 -6.29 -2.90 19.46
CA ARG A 153 -4.84 -2.84 19.13
C ARG A 153 -4.51 -1.76 18.11
N ASP A 154 -5.27 -1.70 17.02
CA ASP A 154 -5.07 -0.74 15.93
C ASP A 154 -5.84 0.56 16.20
N VAL A 155 -6.70 0.54 17.21
CA VAL A 155 -7.47 1.66 17.80
C VAL A 155 -7.44 1.56 19.34
N PRO A 156 -7.84 2.61 20.08
CA PRO A 156 -7.84 2.58 21.54
C PRO A 156 -8.58 1.37 22.12
N PRO A 157 -8.10 0.78 23.23
CA PRO A 157 -8.53 -0.54 23.72
C PRO A 157 -9.98 -0.61 24.27
N THR A 158 -10.66 0.53 24.38
CA THR A 158 -12.06 0.63 24.85
C THR A 158 -12.94 1.43 23.89
N SER A 159 -12.53 1.56 22.62
CA SER A 159 -13.29 2.26 21.58
C SER A 159 -14.35 1.39 20.91
N GLY A 160 -14.34 0.09 21.14
CA GLY A 160 -15.24 -0.87 20.50
C GLY A 160 -16.72 -0.62 20.78
N VAL A 161 -17.06 -0.11 21.94
CA VAL A 161 -18.45 0.26 22.27
C VAL A 161 -19.00 1.31 21.31
N ASP A 162 -18.17 2.28 20.89
CA ASP A 162 -18.58 3.33 19.94
C ASP A 162 -18.75 2.77 18.53
N PHE A 163 -17.86 1.88 18.09
CA PHE A 163 -17.98 1.21 16.79
C PHE A 163 -19.21 0.29 16.72
N VAL A 164 -19.54 -0.42 17.80
CA VAL A 164 -20.77 -1.23 17.85
C VAL A 164 -22.01 -0.35 17.80
N ALA A 165 -22.03 0.76 18.56
CA ALA A 165 -23.13 1.71 18.53
C ALA A 165 -23.29 2.38 17.15
N GLU A 166 -22.19 2.74 16.50
CA GLU A 166 -22.19 3.23 15.12
C GLU A 166 -22.78 2.20 14.16
N LEU A 167 -22.36 0.93 14.26
CA LEU A 167 -22.90 -0.15 13.43
C LEU A 167 -24.41 -0.33 13.65
N GLU A 168 -24.90 -0.32 14.89
CA GLU A 168 -26.34 -0.40 15.17
C GLU A 168 -27.13 0.76 14.51
N GLY A 169 -26.54 1.96 14.53
CA GLY A 169 -27.06 3.12 13.81
C GLY A 169 -27.13 2.88 12.30
N LYS A 170 -26.05 2.37 11.72
CA LYS A 170 -25.96 2.06 10.28
C LYS A 170 -26.92 0.94 9.85
N LEU A 171 -27.09 -0.10 10.64
CA LEU A 171 -28.05 -1.16 10.39
C LEU A 171 -29.50 -0.61 10.31
N LYS A 172 -29.85 0.33 11.20
CA LYS A 172 -31.14 1.02 11.15
C LYS A 172 -31.28 1.95 9.96
N GLU A 173 -30.24 2.71 9.63
CA GLU A 173 -30.21 3.65 8.49
C GLU A 173 -30.36 2.89 7.16
N ILE A 174 -29.57 1.85 6.94
CA ILE A 174 -29.58 1.03 5.72
C ILE A 174 -30.85 0.17 5.67
N GLY A 175 -31.35 -0.25 6.82
CA GLY A 175 -32.60 -1.04 6.96
C GLY A 175 -32.44 -2.52 6.63
N VAL A 176 -31.26 -3.09 6.85
CA VAL A 176 -30.97 -4.53 6.73
C VAL A 176 -29.84 -4.94 7.68
N GLY A 177 -29.90 -6.16 8.16
CA GLY A 177 -28.88 -6.79 8.98
C GLY A 177 -29.13 -6.69 10.49
N LYS A 178 -28.48 -7.57 11.23
CA LYS A 178 -28.48 -7.66 12.70
C LYS A 178 -27.10 -8.09 13.18
N ILE A 179 -26.68 -7.64 14.35
CA ILE A 179 -25.48 -8.17 15.02
C ILE A 179 -25.86 -9.55 15.59
N ALA A 180 -25.11 -10.58 15.18
CA ALA A 180 -25.29 -11.95 15.67
C ALA A 180 -24.36 -12.28 16.84
N THR A 181 -23.07 -11.87 16.73
CA THR A 181 -22.08 -12.11 17.80
C THR A 181 -21.12 -10.93 17.92
N VAL A 182 -20.55 -10.76 19.11
CA VAL A 182 -19.42 -9.89 19.38
C VAL A 182 -18.31 -10.69 20.08
N MET A 183 -17.04 -10.48 19.70
CA MET A 183 -15.90 -11.18 20.28
C MET A 183 -14.60 -10.43 20.01
N GLY A 184 -13.65 -10.52 20.93
CA GLY A 184 -12.34 -9.91 20.74
C GLY A 184 -11.50 -10.60 19.65
N ARG A 185 -10.65 -9.83 18.99
CA ARG A 185 -9.70 -10.34 17.98
C ARG A 185 -8.75 -11.40 18.52
N TYR A 186 -8.54 -11.44 19.83
CA TYR A 186 -7.78 -12.49 20.51
C TYR A 186 -8.31 -13.91 20.21
N TYR A 187 -9.63 -14.05 20.03
CA TYR A 187 -10.29 -15.32 19.69
C TYR A 187 -10.43 -15.52 18.17
N ALA A 188 -10.91 -14.50 17.47
CA ALA A 188 -11.31 -14.63 16.07
C ALA A 188 -10.19 -14.34 15.06
N MET A 189 -9.06 -13.79 15.50
CA MET A 189 -7.96 -13.35 14.63
C MET A 189 -6.61 -13.83 15.14
N ASP A 190 -6.54 -15.07 15.64
CA ASP A 190 -5.28 -15.72 15.98
C ASP A 190 -4.47 -15.98 14.70
N ARG A 191 -3.14 -16.09 14.83
CA ARG A 191 -2.21 -16.44 13.75
C ARG A 191 -1.06 -17.34 14.23
N ASP A 192 -1.25 -17.93 15.41
CA ASP A 192 -0.23 -18.72 16.12
C ASP A 192 -0.71 -20.15 16.42
N ASN A 193 -1.73 -20.61 15.66
CA ASN A 193 -2.35 -21.94 15.79
C ASN A 193 -2.89 -22.24 17.20
N ARG A 194 -3.38 -21.21 17.89
CA ARG A 194 -4.01 -21.32 19.20
C ARG A 194 -5.48 -21.73 19.01
N TRP A 195 -5.67 -22.97 18.57
CA TRP A 195 -6.98 -23.50 18.20
C TRP A 195 -8.00 -23.49 19.33
N GLU A 196 -7.55 -23.51 20.59
CA GLU A 196 -8.41 -23.34 21.78
C GLU A 196 -9.08 -21.94 21.85
N ARG A 197 -8.48 -20.92 21.19
CA ARG A 197 -9.07 -19.59 21.06
C ARG A 197 -10.01 -19.53 19.88
N VAL A 198 -9.52 -19.96 18.72
CA VAL A 198 -10.25 -19.95 17.44
C VAL A 198 -11.51 -20.80 17.56
N GLY A 199 -11.46 -21.95 18.25
CA GLY A 199 -12.60 -22.82 18.51
C GLY A 199 -13.74 -22.10 19.24
N LYS A 200 -13.44 -21.25 20.23
CA LYS A 200 -14.48 -20.47 20.92
C LYS A 200 -15.19 -19.46 20.00
N ALA A 201 -14.46 -18.83 19.08
CA ALA A 201 -15.04 -17.95 18.07
C ALA A 201 -15.93 -18.75 17.10
N TYR A 202 -15.44 -19.91 16.64
CA TYR A 202 -16.18 -20.83 15.80
C TYR A 202 -17.48 -21.30 16.48
N ASP A 203 -17.40 -21.74 17.74
CA ASP A 203 -18.55 -22.24 18.51
C ASP A 203 -19.63 -21.16 18.67
N ALA A 204 -19.23 -19.91 18.89
CA ALA A 204 -20.18 -18.80 18.99
C ALA A 204 -20.88 -18.53 17.64
N MET A 205 -20.13 -18.54 16.53
CA MET A 205 -20.69 -18.25 15.20
C MET A 205 -21.49 -19.42 14.62
N VAL A 206 -21.09 -20.68 14.87
CA VAL A 206 -21.70 -21.87 14.25
C VAL A 206 -22.72 -22.55 15.15
N TYR A 207 -22.40 -22.68 16.43
CA TYR A 207 -23.29 -23.38 17.36
C TYR A 207 -24.13 -22.45 18.24
N GLY A 208 -23.83 -21.14 18.25
CA GLY A 208 -24.47 -20.18 19.14
C GLY A 208 -24.06 -20.40 20.60
N GLU A 209 -22.84 -20.91 20.81
CA GLU A 209 -22.29 -21.20 22.14
C GLU A 209 -21.30 -20.13 22.58
N GLY A 210 -21.47 -19.63 23.76
CA GLY A 210 -20.67 -18.54 24.36
C GLY A 210 -21.48 -17.79 25.39
N ASN A 211 -20.98 -16.65 25.82
CA ASN A 211 -21.80 -15.75 26.63
C ASN A 211 -23.03 -15.30 25.83
N LYS A 212 -24.06 -14.82 26.50
CA LYS A 212 -25.29 -14.32 25.87
C LYS A 212 -25.63 -12.95 26.38
N ALA A 213 -26.11 -12.10 25.47
CA ALA A 213 -26.62 -10.78 25.80
C ALA A 213 -27.72 -10.38 24.81
N ASP A 214 -28.67 -9.58 25.25
CA ASP A 214 -29.77 -9.12 24.41
C ASP A 214 -29.38 -7.95 23.49
N ASN A 215 -28.25 -7.29 23.78
CA ASN A 215 -27.78 -6.10 23.09
C ASN A 215 -26.25 -6.09 23.00
N ALA A 216 -25.73 -5.74 21.81
CA ALA A 216 -24.29 -5.77 21.56
C ALA A 216 -23.52 -4.69 22.33
N VAL A 217 -24.05 -3.48 22.42
CA VAL A 217 -23.44 -2.37 23.18
C VAL A 217 -23.36 -2.72 24.68
N ASP A 218 -24.41 -3.32 25.23
CA ASP A 218 -24.45 -3.71 26.64
C ASP A 218 -23.47 -4.87 26.91
N ALA A 219 -23.31 -5.80 25.97
CA ALA A 219 -22.31 -6.87 26.07
C ALA A 219 -20.89 -6.30 26.18
N ILE A 220 -20.53 -5.31 25.36
CA ILE A 220 -19.21 -4.67 25.41
C ILE A 220 -19.03 -3.87 26.72
N LYS A 221 -20.04 -3.11 27.17
CA LYS A 221 -20.00 -2.39 28.45
C LYS A 221 -19.83 -3.35 29.62
N ALA A 222 -20.51 -4.48 29.63
CA ALA A 222 -20.35 -5.50 30.63
C ALA A 222 -18.94 -6.11 30.65
N SER A 223 -18.32 -6.28 29.50
CA SER A 223 -16.92 -6.69 29.38
C SER A 223 -15.98 -5.67 30.03
N TYR A 224 -16.17 -4.38 29.74
CA TYR A 224 -15.35 -3.31 30.36
C TYR A 224 -15.55 -3.23 31.90
N ALA A 225 -16.78 -3.43 32.37
CA ALA A 225 -17.07 -3.48 33.81
C ALA A 225 -16.36 -4.66 34.52
N ALA A 226 -15.95 -5.69 33.76
CA ALA A 226 -15.16 -6.81 34.23
C ALA A 226 -13.64 -6.65 33.92
N ASP A 227 -13.16 -5.44 33.63
CA ASP A 227 -11.78 -5.11 33.26
C ASP A 227 -11.28 -5.86 32.01
N VAL A 228 -12.18 -6.27 31.11
CA VAL A 228 -11.84 -6.95 29.85
C VAL A 228 -12.07 -5.98 28.69
N THR A 229 -10.97 -5.54 28.06
CA THR A 229 -10.97 -4.59 26.95
C THR A 229 -11.31 -5.28 25.61
N ASP A 230 -11.47 -4.49 24.55
CA ASP A 230 -11.92 -4.92 23.22
C ASP A 230 -11.23 -6.17 22.69
N GLU A 231 -9.90 -6.21 22.73
CA GLU A 231 -9.12 -7.33 22.20
C GLU A 231 -9.53 -8.68 22.80
N PHE A 232 -9.94 -8.68 24.07
CA PHE A 232 -10.17 -9.88 24.88
C PHE A 232 -11.65 -10.16 25.16
N VAL A 233 -12.57 -9.41 24.57
CA VAL A 233 -14.01 -9.66 24.72
C VAL A 233 -14.33 -11.13 24.45
N VAL A 234 -14.87 -11.82 25.45
CA VAL A 234 -15.22 -13.23 25.34
C VAL A 234 -16.34 -13.39 24.30
N PRO A 235 -16.28 -14.40 23.41
CA PRO A 235 -17.33 -14.61 22.41
C PRO A 235 -18.73 -14.62 23.04
N THR A 236 -19.56 -13.69 22.58
CA THR A 236 -20.91 -13.43 23.11
C THR A 236 -21.92 -13.44 21.96
N VAL A 237 -22.96 -14.25 22.11
CA VAL A 237 -24.06 -14.38 21.16
C VAL A 237 -25.12 -13.33 21.47
N ILE A 238 -25.51 -12.56 20.45
CA ILE A 238 -26.54 -11.49 20.54
C ILE A 238 -27.85 -11.95 19.88
N ASP A 239 -27.78 -12.60 18.70
CA ASP A 239 -28.96 -13.17 18.02
C ASP A 239 -28.70 -14.64 17.68
N GLU A 240 -29.43 -15.55 18.33
CA GLU A 240 -29.30 -17.00 18.10
C GLU A 240 -29.73 -17.43 16.68
N ASN A 241 -30.50 -16.61 15.97
CA ASN A 241 -30.88 -16.90 14.58
C ASN A 241 -29.73 -16.62 13.61
N GLY A 242 -28.71 -15.93 14.05
CA GLY A 242 -27.53 -15.60 13.24
C GLY A 242 -26.43 -16.67 13.25
N LYS A 243 -26.75 -17.94 13.53
CA LYS A 243 -25.80 -19.04 13.42
C LYS A 243 -25.51 -19.35 11.96
N ILE A 244 -24.22 -19.54 11.64
CA ILE A 244 -23.79 -19.96 10.31
C ILE A 244 -24.21 -21.42 10.08
N SER A 245 -24.92 -21.66 9.00
CA SER A 245 -25.50 -22.95 8.67
C SER A 245 -25.20 -23.37 7.23
N ALA A 246 -25.50 -24.62 6.91
CA ALA A 246 -25.31 -25.14 5.55
C ALA A 246 -26.07 -24.32 4.51
N SER A 247 -25.41 -24.07 3.38
CA SER A 247 -25.89 -23.28 2.24
C SER A 247 -25.92 -21.77 2.46
N ASP A 248 -25.51 -21.26 3.64
CA ASP A 248 -25.35 -19.83 3.83
C ASP A 248 -24.16 -19.28 3.03
N SER A 249 -24.19 -17.97 2.82
CA SER A 249 -23.05 -17.24 2.28
C SER A 249 -22.30 -16.51 3.39
N VAL A 250 -20.99 -16.49 3.29
CA VAL A 250 -20.09 -15.79 4.22
C VAL A 250 -19.21 -14.83 3.44
N ILE A 251 -19.09 -13.59 3.91
CA ILE A 251 -18.10 -12.63 3.42
C ILE A 251 -17.25 -12.16 4.59
N PHE A 252 -15.96 -12.46 4.55
CA PHE A 252 -14.99 -11.97 5.51
C PHE A 252 -14.40 -10.65 5.00
N PHE A 253 -14.70 -9.52 5.65
CA PHE A 253 -14.34 -8.20 5.13
C PHE A 253 -12.94 -7.71 5.52
N ASN A 254 -12.14 -8.49 6.23
CA ASN A 254 -10.72 -8.19 6.43
C ASN A 254 -9.96 -8.31 5.09
N PHE A 255 -9.12 -7.31 4.80
CA PHE A 255 -8.28 -7.32 3.59
C PHE A 255 -6.84 -7.76 3.85
N ARG A 256 -6.36 -7.76 5.11
CA ARG A 256 -5.04 -8.25 5.46
C ARG A 256 -5.09 -9.74 5.82
N PRO A 257 -4.25 -10.59 5.16
CA PRO A 257 -4.40 -12.04 5.19
C PRO A 257 -3.98 -12.72 6.50
N ASP A 258 -2.92 -12.21 7.15
CA ASP A 258 -2.16 -12.94 8.19
C ASP A 258 -3.02 -13.47 9.35
N ARG A 259 -4.00 -12.69 9.79
CA ARG A 259 -4.93 -13.06 10.88
C ARG A 259 -6.31 -13.50 10.40
N ALA A 260 -6.51 -13.59 9.08
CA ALA A 260 -7.76 -14.10 8.53
C ALA A 260 -7.71 -15.59 8.21
N ARG A 261 -6.51 -16.16 8.08
CA ARG A 261 -6.31 -17.54 7.61
C ARG A 261 -6.93 -18.58 8.52
N GLU A 262 -6.66 -18.51 9.83
CA GLU A 262 -7.04 -19.58 10.76
C GLU A 262 -8.55 -19.75 10.87
N ILE A 263 -9.28 -18.67 11.18
CA ILE A 263 -10.75 -18.74 11.29
C ILE A 263 -11.40 -19.14 9.95
N THR A 264 -10.85 -18.69 8.81
CA THR A 264 -11.33 -19.12 7.49
C THR A 264 -11.17 -20.63 7.30
N ARG A 265 -10.00 -21.18 7.60
CA ARG A 265 -9.73 -22.62 7.48
C ARG A 265 -10.65 -23.48 8.33
N THR A 266 -11.09 -23.00 9.49
CA THR A 266 -12.07 -23.74 10.31
C THR A 266 -13.40 -23.98 9.59
N LEU A 267 -13.77 -23.12 8.65
CA LEU A 267 -15.04 -23.17 7.93
C LEU A 267 -14.93 -23.82 6.55
N VAL A 268 -13.75 -23.71 5.89
CA VAL A 268 -13.62 -24.08 4.48
C VAL A 268 -12.76 -25.31 4.21
N ASP A 269 -11.79 -25.66 5.08
CA ASP A 269 -10.94 -26.82 4.87
C ASP A 269 -11.73 -28.14 5.09
N ASP A 270 -11.63 -29.07 4.16
CA ASP A 270 -12.24 -30.38 4.28
C ASP A 270 -11.57 -31.19 5.42
N ASP A 271 -10.26 -31.19 5.46
CA ASP A 271 -9.42 -31.95 6.39
C ASP A 271 -8.88 -31.10 7.56
N PHE A 272 -9.71 -30.21 8.11
CA PHE A 272 -9.31 -29.37 9.24
C PHE A 272 -9.11 -30.21 10.51
N THR A 273 -7.98 -30.06 11.19
CA THR A 273 -7.57 -30.85 12.36
C THR A 273 -7.28 -30.02 13.63
N GLY A 274 -7.48 -28.71 13.61
CA GLY A 274 -7.17 -27.84 14.75
C GLY A 274 -8.06 -28.09 15.98
N PHE A 275 -9.32 -28.43 15.77
CA PHE A 275 -10.26 -28.89 16.78
C PHE A 275 -11.37 -29.74 16.12
N GLU A 276 -12.15 -30.46 16.93
CA GLU A 276 -13.24 -31.28 16.44
C GLU A 276 -14.46 -30.42 16.06
N ARG A 277 -14.87 -30.45 14.78
CA ARG A 277 -16.13 -29.87 14.32
C ARG A 277 -17.25 -30.87 14.53
N ARG A 278 -18.10 -30.68 15.54
CA ARG A 278 -19.15 -31.62 15.95
C ARG A 278 -20.07 -32.08 14.79
N ASN A 279 -20.35 -31.18 13.85
CA ASN A 279 -21.19 -31.46 12.69
C ASN A 279 -20.39 -31.70 11.41
N GLY A 280 -19.06 -31.87 11.52
CA GLY A 280 -18.17 -31.90 10.37
C GLY A 280 -18.15 -30.58 9.60
N ARG A 281 -17.63 -30.62 8.37
CA ARG A 281 -17.75 -29.51 7.43
C ARG A 281 -19.12 -29.52 6.77
N PHE A 282 -19.71 -28.35 6.60
CA PHE A 282 -20.94 -28.15 5.82
C PHE A 282 -20.70 -27.17 4.67
N PRO A 283 -21.47 -27.27 3.56
CA PRO A 283 -21.26 -26.42 2.40
C PRO A 283 -21.61 -24.96 2.70
N LEU A 284 -20.70 -24.05 2.37
CA LEU A 284 -20.87 -22.61 2.44
C LEU A 284 -20.48 -22.00 1.09
N TYR A 285 -21.07 -20.86 0.74
CA TYR A 285 -20.50 -19.98 -0.26
C TYR A 285 -19.62 -18.94 0.46
N TYR A 286 -18.32 -19.15 0.44
CA TYR A 286 -17.38 -18.36 1.23
C TYR A 286 -16.59 -17.39 0.37
N VAL A 287 -16.59 -16.11 0.73
CA VAL A 287 -15.84 -15.04 0.04
C VAL A 287 -14.82 -14.42 0.97
N CYS A 288 -13.57 -14.47 0.57
CA CYS A 288 -12.50 -13.69 1.17
C CYS A 288 -12.45 -12.31 0.51
N MET A 289 -12.32 -11.24 1.29
CA MET A 289 -12.16 -9.88 0.73
C MET A 289 -10.95 -9.81 -0.21
N THR A 290 -9.82 -10.37 0.22
CA THR A 290 -8.59 -10.53 -0.58
C THR A 290 -8.14 -11.99 -0.54
N GLN A 291 -7.12 -12.34 -1.31
CA GLN A 291 -6.56 -13.71 -1.27
C GLN A 291 -5.78 -13.92 0.04
N TYR A 292 -6.34 -14.67 0.97
CA TYR A 292 -5.68 -14.97 2.25
C TYR A 292 -4.58 -16.02 2.11
N ASP A 293 -4.81 -17.01 1.26
CA ASP A 293 -3.86 -18.07 0.93
C ASP A 293 -4.29 -18.73 -0.38
N ALA A 294 -3.36 -18.89 -1.32
CA ALA A 294 -3.63 -19.50 -2.62
C ALA A 294 -4.02 -20.99 -2.53
N THR A 295 -3.73 -21.65 -1.39
CA THR A 295 -4.03 -23.07 -1.15
C THR A 295 -5.38 -23.30 -0.47
N MET A 296 -6.13 -22.24 -0.10
CA MET A 296 -7.43 -22.41 0.54
C MET A 296 -8.46 -22.99 -0.42
N PRO A 297 -9.10 -24.12 -0.07
CA PRO A 297 -10.19 -24.67 -0.87
C PRO A 297 -11.50 -23.93 -0.58
N ASN A 298 -12.49 -24.11 -1.44
CA ASN A 298 -13.88 -23.73 -1.19
C ASN A 298 -14.10 -22.24 -0.88
N VAL A 299 -13.28 -21.37 -1.47
CA VAL A 299 -13.38 -19.92 -1.31
C VAL A 299 -13.36 -19.21 -2.66
N ASP A 300 -14.11 -18.12 -2.74
CA ASP A 300 -13.93 -17.10 -3.76
C ASP A 300 -13.17 -15.90 -3.19
N VAL A 301 -12.55 -15.11 -4.05
CA VAL A 301 -11.78 -13.91 -3.68
C VAL A 301 -12.36 -12.71 -4.40
N ALA A 302 -12.83 -11.71 -3.63
CA ALA A 302 -13.45 -10.51 -4.17
C ALA A 302 -12.41 -9.58 -4.84
N PHE A 303 -11.31 -9.32 -4.18
CA PHE A 303 -10.21 -8.50 -4.69
C PHE A 303 -8.97 -9.38 -4.87
N LYS A 304 -8.87 -10.00 -6.02
CA LYS A 304 -7.71 -10.84 -6.38
C LYS A 304 -6.43 -10.00 -6.41
N PRO A 305 -5.25 -10.60 -6.11
CA PRO A 305 -3.98 -9.90 -6.24
C PRO A 305 -3.85 -9.27 -7.64
N ALA A 306 -3.46 -7.99 -7.67
CA ALA A 306 -3.18 -7.33 -8.94
C ALA A 306 -1.85 -7.87 -9.50
N SER A 307 -1.86 -8.40 -10.72
CA SER A 307 -0.64 -8.68 -11.46
C SER A 307 -0.06 -7.36 -11.98
N LEU A 308 1.21 -7.10 -11.68
CA LEU A 308 1.93 -5.94 -12.21
C LEU A 308 2.69 -6.30 -13.49
N GLU A 309 1.97 -6.84 -14.46
CA GLU A 309 2.54 -7.15 -15.79
C GLU A 309 2.97 -5.89 -16.53
N ASN A 310 3.97 -6.05 -17.40
CA ASN A 310 4.52 -4.98 -18.22
C ASN A 310 4.96 -3.75 -17.38
N THR A 311 5.64 -4.01 -16.23
CA THR A 311 6.40 -2.95 -15.56
C THR A 311 7.46 -2.40 -16.52
N PHE A 312 7.99 -1.21 -16.27
CA PHE A 312 8.99 -0.59 -17.14
C PHE A 312 10.15 -1.54 -17.44
N GLY A 313 10.73 -2.17 -16.40
CA GLY A 313 11.83 -3.10 -16.54
C GLY A 313 11.50 -4.34 -17.38
N GLU A 314 10.36 -4.96 -17.10
CA GLU A 314 9.86 -6.11 -17.88
C GLU A 314 9.60 -5.73 -19.34
N TYR A 315 8.96 -4.58 -19.56
CA TYR A 315 8.58 -4.16 -20.90
C TYR A 315 9.78 -3.85 -21.79
N ILE A 316 10.78 -3.09 -21.28
CA ILE A 316 11.97 -2.79 -22.07
C ILE A 316 12.84 -4.04 -22.28
N ALA A 317 12.87 -4.99 -21.33
CA ALA A 317 13.51 -6.30 -21.51
C ALA A 317 12.87 -7.09 -22.67
N LYS A 318 11.54 -7.16 -22.72
CA LYS A 318 10.78 -7.76 -23.85
C LYS A 318 11.09 -7.09 -25.21
N LYS A 319 11.55 -5.84 -25.21
CA LYS A 319 12.02 -5.13 -26.41
C LYS A 319 13.51 -5.37 -26.72
N GLY A 320 14.19 -6.20 -25.93
CA GLY A 320 15.62 -6.49 -26.07
C GLY A 320 16.54 -5.35 -25.65
N LEU A 321 16.04 -4.37 -24.90
CA LEU A 321 16.80 -3.23 -24.42
C LEU A 321 17.52 -3.56 -23.10
N SER A 322 18.64 -2.90 -22.86
CA SER A 322 19.47 -3.09 -21.67
C SER A 322 19.21 -2.00 -20.64
N GLN A 323 19.25 -2.39 -19.37
CA GLN A 323 18.99 -1.49 -18.27
C GLN A 323 19.96 -1.69 -17.11
N LEU A 324 20.18 -0.62 -16.34
CA LEU A 324 20.94 -0.63 -15.09
C LEU A 324 20.05 -0.22 -13.93
N ARG A 325 20.15 -0.93 -12.81
CA ARG A 325 19.62 -0.57 -11.49
C ARG A 325 20.78 -0.28 -10.58
N ILE A 326 20.81 0.88 -9.95
CA ILE A 326 21.92 1.29 -9.09
C ILE A 326 21.43 2.10 -7.89
N ALA A 327 21.86 1.68 -6.71
CA ALA A 327 21.65 2.37 -5.44
C ALA A 327 22.62 1.84 -4.38
N GLU A 328 22.69 2.53 -3.25
CA GLU A 328 23.31 1.96 -2.05
C GLU A 328 22.35 1.02 -1.30
N THR A 329 22.86 0.23 -0.34
CA THR A 329 22.13 -0.88 0.33
C THR A 329 20.74 -0.49 0.80
N GLU A 330 20.57 0.68 1.42
CA GLU A 330 19.28 1.12 1.98
C GLU A 330 18.18 1.28 0.92
N LYS A 331 18.55 1.57 -0.32
CA LYS A 331 17.60 1.82 -1.41
C LYS A 331 17.72 0.83 -2.58
N TYR A 332 18.56 -0.20 -2.42
CA TYR A 332 18.74 -1.19 -3.49
C TYR A 332 17.47 -1.98 -3.82
N ALA A 333 16.73 -2.43 -2.80
CA ALA A 333 15.46 -3.13 -2.99
C ALA A 333 14.42 -2.23 -3.71
N HIS A 334 14.48 -0.91 -3.50
CA HIS A 334 13.54 0.04 -4.09
C HIS A 334 13.74 0.15 -5.61
N VAL A 335 14.98 0.26 -6.10
CA VAL A 335 15.26 0.29 -7.54
C VAL A 335 15.22 -1.08 -8.21
N THR A 336 15.12 -2.18 -7.46
CA THR A 336 15.04 -3.56 -7.97
C THR A 336 13.67 -4.17 -7.70
N PHE A 337 13.47 -4.81 -6.57
CA PHE A 337 12.26 -5.55 -6.21
C PHE A 337 10.97 -4.72 -6.35
N PHE A 338 10.92 -3.56 -5.70
CA PHE A 338 9.71 -2.72 -5.72
C PHE A 338 9.46 -2.10 -7.09
N PHE A 339 10.50 -1.58 -7.74
CA PHE A 339 10.40 -1.03 -9.10
C PHE A 339 9.99 -2.10 -10.13
N ASN A 340 10.38 -3.35 -9.91
CA ASN A 340 10.01 -4.50 -10.75
C ASN A 340 8.64 -5.10 -10.38
N GLY A 341 7.86 -4.42 -9.53
CA GLY A 341 6.51 -4.86 -9.18
C GLY A 341 6.48 -6.12 -8.30
N GLY A 342 7.48 -6.31 -7.43
CA GLY A 342 7.60 -7.47 -6.54
C GLY A 342 8.35 -8.67 -7.15
N VAL A 343 9.01 -8.47 -8.28
CA VAL A 343 9.83 -9.52 -8.92
C VAL A 343 11.28 -9.38 -8.46
N GLU A 344 11.78 -10.39 -7.72
CA GLU A 344 13.16 -10.40 -7.18
C GLU A 344 14.21 -10.66 -8.26
N ALA A 345 13.92 -11.58 -9.18
CA ALA A 345 14.85 -11.93 -10.25
C ALA A 345 15.05 -10.77 -11.22
N PRO A 346 16.29 -10.49 -11.67
CA PRO A 346 16.52 -9.51 -12.71
C PRO A 346 15.85 -9.95 -14.01
N PHE A 347 15.31 -8.99 -14.75
CA PHE A 347 14.82 -9.22 -16.12
C PHE A 347 15.98 -9.44 -17.08
N GLU A 348 15.69 -9.95 -18.27
CA GLU A 348 16.69 -10.11 -19.31
C GLU A 348 17.35 -8.75 -19.64
N ASN A 349 18.69 -8.72 -19.74
CA ASN A 349 19.49 -7.51 -19.95
C ASN A 349 19.38 -6.46 -18.82
N GLU A 350 18.99 -6.85 -17.61
CA GLU A 350 19.01 -6.01 -16.42
C GLU A 350 20.31 -6.27 -15.62
N ASP A 351 21.21 -5.29 -15.63
CA ASP A 351 22.35 -5.27 -14.72
C ASP A 351 21.97 -4.56 -13.40
N ARG A 352 22.59 -4.99 -12.31
CA ARG A 352 22.41 -4.41 -10.98
C ARG A 352 23.75 -4.01 -10.38
N ALA A 353 23.83 -2.81 -9.82
CA ALA A 353 25.00 -2.32 -9.09
C ALA A 353 24.60 -1.93 -7.66
N LEU A 354 25.03 -2.74 -6.72
CA LEU A 354 24.82 -2.49 -5.29
C LEU A 354 26.09 -1.85 -4.70
N ILE A 355 25.93 -0.69 -4.10
CA ILE A 355 26.98 -0.02 -3.32
C ILE A 355 26.66 -0.18 -1.84
N ASN A 356 27.61 -0.62 -1.03
CA ASN A 356 27.36 -0.76 0.40
C ASN A 356 27.15 0.59 1.08
N SER A 357 26.12 0.73 1.87
CA SER A 357 25.93 1.89 2.77
C SER A 357 27.00 1.90 3.86
N PRO A 358 27.35 3.07 4.40
CA PRO A 358 28.35 3.17 5.46
C PRO A 358 27.89 2.51 6.74
N LYS A 359 28.81 1.86 7.45
CA LYS A 359 28.55 1.17 8.72
C LYS A 359 28.65 2.11 9.90
N VAL A 360 27.72 3.07 9.98
CA VAL A 360 27.59 4.01 11.10
C VAL A 360 26.32 3.70 11.91
N ALA A 361 26.26 4.20 13.15
CA ALA A 361 25.10 3.93 14.01
C ALA A 361 23.85 4.65 13.48
N THR A 362 23.99 5.89 13.04
CA THR A 362 22.96 6.73 12.42
C THR A 362 23.60 7.56 11.30
N TYR A 363 22.83 7.88 10.26
CA TYR A 363 23.40 8.51 9.06
C TYR A 363 23.69 10.01 9.19
N ASP A 364 23.26 10.66 10.28
CA ASP A 364 23.73 12.00 10.63
C ASP A 364 25.24 12.06 10.94
N LEU A 365 25.85 10.94 11.30
CA LEU A 365 27.31 10.83 11.51
C LEU A 365 28.11 10.79 10.21
N GLN A 366 27.46 10.47 9.10
CA GLN A 366 28.04 10.46 7.75
C GLN A 366 26.96 10.83 6.72
N PRO A 367 26.58 12.13 6.61
CA PRO A 367 25.45 12.57 5.79
C PRO A 367 25.58 12.32 4.29
N GLU A 368 26.82 12.31 3.77
CA GLU A 368 27.10 11.94 2.38
C GLU A 368 26.82 10.46 2.10
N MET A 369 26.68 9.63 3.14
CA MET A 369 26.45 8.19 3.03
C MET A 369 27.39 7.56 1.97
N SER A 370 26.86 6.88 0.98
CA SER A 370 27.62 6.34 -0.14
C SER A 370 27.36 7.07 -1.47
N ALA A 371 26.76 8.26 -1.46
CA ALA A 371 26.37 8.98 -2.66
C ALA A 371 27.53 9.17 -3.65
N TYR A 372 28.71 9.53 -3.19
CA TYR A 372 29.88 9.70 -4.06
C TYR A 372 30.34 8.40 -4.70
N LEU A 373 30.28 7.27 -3.98
CA LEU A 373 30.62 5.95 -4.53
C LEU A 373 29.59 5.49 -5.56
N VAL A 374 28.30 5.76 -5.31
CA VAL A 374 27.21 5.53 -6.27
C VAL A 374 27.40 6.38 -7.51
N CYS A 375 27.76 7.67 -7.33
CA CYS A 375 28.06 8.59 -8.43
C CYS A 375 29.24 8.09 -9.27
N ASP A 376 30.36 7.72 -8.66
CA ASP A 376 31.54 7.22 -9.36
C ASP A 376 31.21 5.96 -10.16
N GLU A 377 30.40 5.04 -9.61
CA GLU A 377 30.02 3.82 -10.32
C GLU A 377 29.05 4.13 -11.46
N VAL A 378 28.04 4.98 -11.27
CA VAL A 378 27.13 5.31 -12.36
C VAL A 378 27.82 6.03 -13.51
N LEU A 379 28.81 6.89 -13.23
CA LEU A 379 29.63 7.55 -14.26
C LEU A 379 30.37 6.53 -15.13
N LYS A 380 31.03 5.51 -14.52
CA LYS A 380 31.67 4.41 -15.24
C LYS A 380 30.67 3.62 -16.10
N ARG A 381 29.45 3.40 -15.56
CA ARG A 381 28.40 2.68 -16.30
C ARG A 381 27.89 3.49 -17.49
N ILE A 382 27.74 4.80 -17.37
CA ILE A 382 27.38 5.72 -18.47
C ILE A 382 28.47 5.70 -19.54
N GLU A 383 29.75 5.76 -19.14
CA GLU A 383 30.88 5.72 -20.06
C GLU A 383 30.96 4.42 -20.90
N SER A 384 30.42 3.32 -20.36
CA SER A 384 30.46 2.00 -21.03
C SER A 384 29.59 1.91 -22.29
N ASP A 385 28.71 2.87 -22.53
CA ASP A 385 27.75 2.89 -23.65
C ASP A 385 26.87 1.60 -23.76
N LYS A 386 26.69 0.93 -22.61
CA LYS A 386 25.99 -0.37 -22.55
C LYS A 386 24.47 -0.25 -22.44
N TYR A 387 23.97 0.78 -21.76
CA TYR A 387 22.59 0.84 -21.30
C TYR A 387 21.71 1.75 -22.12
N ASP A 388 20.48 1.31 -22.36
CA ASP A 388 19.39 2.11 -22.96
C ASP A 388 18.60 2.86 -21.85
N ALA A 389 18.53 2.29 -20.65
CA ALA A 389 17.89 2.92 -19.49
C ALA A 389 18.73 2.73 -18.21
N ILE A 390 18.71 3.73 -17.34
CA ILE A 390 19.37 3.70 -16.03
C ILE A 390 18.36 4.17 -14.98
N ILE A 391 18.18 3.40 -13.90
CA ILE A 391 17.38 3.76 -12.75
C ILE A 391 18.31 3.87 -11.56
N LEU A 392 18.45 5.08 -11.03
CA LEU A 392 19.38 5.47 -9.99
C LEU A 392 18.63 6.08 -8.80
N ASN A 393 19.00 5.69 -7.58
CA ASN A 393 18.51 6.31 -6.35
C ASN A 393 19.67 6.80 -5.49
N TYR A 394 19.58 8.05 -5.02
CA TYR A 394 20.40 8.65 -3.98
C TYR A 394 19.60 8.69 -2.67
N ALA A 395 20.03 7.95 -1.66
CA ALA A 395 19.28 7.66 -0.44
C ALA A 395 19.25 8.81 0.59
N ASN A 396 20.15 9.79 0.45
CA ASN A 396 20.60 10.65 1.52
C ASN A 396 19.51 11.51 2.16
N CYS A 397 18.67 12.21 1.36
CA CYS A 397 17.70 13.15 1.91
C CYS A 397 16.64 12.45 2.76
N ASP A 398 16.31 11.20 2.46
CA ASP A 398 15.40 10.37 3.25
C ASP A 398 16.10 9.82 4.50
N MET A 399 17.19 9.08 4.29
CA MET A 399 17.84 8.34 5.38
C MET A 399 18.44 9.27 6.45
N VAL A 400 19.02 10.39 6.06
CA VAL A 400 19.51 11.40 7.01
C VAL A 400 18.35 12.20 7.58
N GLY A 401 17.31 12.49 6.79
CA GLY A 401 16.10 13.16 7.23
C GLY A 401 15.43 12.44 8.41
N HIS A 402 15.37 11.13 8.40
CA HIS A 402 14.84 10.32 9.49
C HIS A 402 15.59 10.48 10.83
N THR A 403 16.82 10.97 10.83
CA THR A 403 17.57 11.22 12.07
C THR A 403 17.08 12.45 12.84
N GLY A 404 16.39 13.38 12.18
CA GLY A 404 15.93 14.64 12.75
C GLY A 404 17.05 15.67 12.96
N VAL A 405 18.27 15.39 12.48
CA VAL A 405 19.44 16.29 12.64
C VAL A 405 19.51 17.24 11.44
N PHE A 406 19.06 18.47 11.63
CA PHE A 406 18.88 19.45 10.56
C PHE A 406 20.16 19.74 9.75
N ASP A 407 21.28 20.04 10.43
CA ASP A 407 22.53 20.37 9.73
C ASP A 407 23.10 19.18 8.95
N ALA A 408 22.87 17.95 9.43
CA ALA A 408 23.23 16.74 8.71
C ALA A 408 22.36 16.55 7.45
N ALA A 409 21.05 16.83 7.55
CA ALA A 409 20.17 16.78 6.39
C ALA A 409 20.56 17.84 5.33
N VAL A 410 20.98 19.04 5.73
CA VAL A 410 21.52 20.06 4.83
C VAL A 410 22.77 19.53 4.10
N ALA A 411 23.71 18.92 4.82
CA ALA A 411 24.92 18.36 4.21
C ALA A 411 24.59 17.18 3.26
N ALA A 412 23.58 16.37 3.61
CA ALA A 412 23.08 15.29 2.77
C ALA A 412 22.52 15.81 1.43
N VAL A 413 21.73 16.87 1.47
CA VAL A 413 21.19 17.54 0.28
C VAL A 413 22.30 18.10 -0.61
N GLU A 414 23.31 18.74 -0.02
CA GLU A 414 24.46 19.29 -0.76
C GLU A 414 25.27 18.17 -1.47
N ALA A 415 25.47 17.03 -0.82
CA ALA A 415 26.13 15.87 -1.43
C ALA A 415 25.32 15.30 -2.61
N VAL A 416 23.99 15.21 -2.47
CA VAL A 416 23.09 14.77 -3.56
C VAL A 416 23.13 15.77 -4.72
N ASP A 417 23.10 17.09 -4.46
CA ASP A 417 23.20 18.11 -5.51
C ASP A 417 24.44 17.93 -6.38
N GLU A 418 25.60 17.74 -5.74
CA GLU A 418 26.88 17.53 -6.45
C GLU A 418 26.84 16.26 -7.31
N CYS A 419 26.35 15.15 -6.75
CA CYS A 419 26.27 13.86 -7.44
C CYS A 419 25.27 13.91 -8.61
N VAL A 420 24.12 14.54 -8.43
CA VAL A 420 23.11 14.75 -9.48
C VAL A 420 23.69 15.58 -10.61
N GLY A 421 24.38 16.68 -10.30
CA GLY A 421 25.03 17.52 -11.31
C GLY A 421 26.00 16.73 -12.20
N LYS A 422 26.91 15.98 -11.59
CA LYS A 422 27.89 15.13 -12.32
C LYS A 422 27.20 14.05 -13.17
N THR A 423 26.19 13.40 -12.60
CA THR A 423 25.46 12.34 -13.32
C THR A 423 24.71 12.90 -14.52
N VAL A 424 23.99 14.01 -14.36
CA VAL A 424 23.26 14.66 -15.47
C VAL A 424 24.22 15.11 -16.56
N ASP A 425 25.33 15.77 -16.21
CA ASP A 425 26.32 16.24 -17.19
C ASP A 425 26.91 15.07 -18.00
N ALA A 426 27.17 13.92 -17.35
CA ALA A 426 27.64 12.70 -18.04
C ALA A 426 26.59 12.12 -18.98
N VAL A 427 25.32 12.07 -18.57
CA VAL A 427 24.21 11.61 -19.42
C VAL A 427 24.06 12.50 -20.66
N LEU A 428 24.06 13.83 -20.45
CA LEU A 428 23.95 14.80 -21.54
C LEU A 428 25.14 14.76 -22.52
N ALA A 429 26.36 14.53 -22.01
CA ALA A 429 27.56 14.36 -22.84
C ALA A 429 27.46 13.15 -23.79
N LYS A 430 26.69 12.13 -23.43
CA LYS A 430 26.36 10.97 -24.30
C LYS A 430 25.17 11.23 -25.23
N GLY A 431 24.58 12.42 -25.20
CA GLY A 431 23.34 12.74 -25.92
C GLY A 431 22.10 12.07 -25.31
N GLY A 432 22.21 11.59 -24.07
CA GLY A 432 21.12 10.97 -23.33
C GLY A 432 20.16 11.98 -22.70
N ILE A 433 19.14 11.46 -22.05
CA ILE A 433 18.08 12.22 -21.39
C ILE A 433 18.06 11.85 -19.91
N ALA A 434 17.97 12.85 -19.03
CA ALA A 434 17.84 12.66 -17.58
C ALA A 434 16.50 13.20 -17.07
N LEU A 435 15.78 12.34 -16.34
CA LEU A 435 14.62 12.71 -15.51
C LEU A 435 15.11 12.73 -14.07
N ILE A 436 14.99 13.86 -13.40
CA ILE A 436 15.40 14.05 -12.01
C ILE A 436 14.15 14.28 -11.17
N THR A 437 13.92 13.46 -10.16
CA THR A 437 12.72 13.51 -9.33
C THR A 437 13.01 13.02 -7.91
N ALA A 438 11.96 12.89 -7.10
CA ALA A 438 11.97 12.18 -5.84
C ALA A 438 10.75 11.23 -5.79
N ASP A 439 10.72 10.34 -4.83
CA ASP A 439 9.64 9.36 -4.63
C ASP A 439 8.67 9.76 -3.50
N HIS A 440 9.09 10.62 -2.60
CA HIS A 440 8.31 11.29 -1.55
C HIS A 440 9.12 12.45 -0.96
N GLY A 441 8.53 13.21 -0.03
CA GLY A 441 9.22 14.22 0.74
C GLY A 441 9.65 13.73 2.12
N ASN A 442 10.74 14.27 2.64
CA ASN A 442 11.27 14.07 4.00
C ASN A 442 12.09 15.31 4.43
N ALA A 443 13.24 15.58 3.78
CA ALA A 443 14.15 16.66 4.12
C ALA A 443 13.56 18.09 3.90
N ASP A 444 12.43 18.18 3.24
CA ASP A 444 11.68 19.43 3.04
C ASP A 444 10.92 19.90 4.29
N LYS A 445 10.84 19.05 5.34
CA LYS A 445 10.31 19.41 6.66
C LYS A 445 11.03 18.60 7.74
N MET A 446 11.96 19.23 8.45
CA MET A 446 12.78 18.64 9.50
C MET A 446 12.39 19.07 10.92
N MET A 447 11.47 20.04 11.06
CA MET A 447 11.06 20.60 12.34
C MET A 447 9.57 20.84 12.39
N GLU A 448 8.97 20.64 13.58
CA GLU A 448 7.62 21.07 13.91
C GLU A 448 7.60 22.55 14.30
N GLU A 449 6.41 23.15 14.39
CA GLU A 449 6.25 24.56 14.73
C GLU A 449 6.77 24.92 16.14
N ASP A 450 6.83 23.95 17.04
CA ASP A 450 7.39 24.09 18.40
C ASP A 450 8.91 23.90 18.47
N GLY A 451 9.57 23.64 17.32
CA GLY A 451 11.00 23.42 17.20
C GLY A 451 11.45 21.99 17.48
N SER A 452 10.55 21.08 17.78
CA SER A 452 10.89 19.65 17.92
C SER A 452 11.25 19.05 16.55
N PRO A 453 12.13 18.03 16.52
CA PRO A 453 12.48 17.35 15.27
C PRO A 453 11.26 16.67 14.64
N PHE A 454 11.11 16.84 13.32
CA PHE A 454 10.17 16.08 12.50
C PHE A 454 10.96 15.05 11.70
N THR A 455 10.65 13.77 11.85
CA THR A 455 11.42 12.64 11.29
C THR A 455 10.60 11.76 10.35
N ALA A 456 9.34 12.12 10.08
CA ALA A 456 8.45 11.39 9.20
C ALA A 456 8.53 11.92 7.75
N HIS A 457 7.95 11.18 6.82
CA HIS A 457 7.76 11.68 5.46
C HIS A 457 6.72 12.81 5.43
N THR A 458 6.72 13.57 4.33
CA THR A 458 5.74 14.63 4.09
C THR A 458 4.72 14.22 3.03
N THR A 459 3.62 14.95 2.97
CA THR A 459 2.63 14.82 1.88
C THR A 459 2.87 15.82 0.75
N ASN A 460 4.00 16.50 0.77
CA ASN A 460 4.32 17.51 -0.22
C ASN A 460 4.59 16.88 -1.59
N LEU A 461 4.39 17.68 -2.64
CA LEU A 461 4.75 17.32 -4.00
C LEU A 461 6.26 17.13 -4.14
N VAL A 462 6.69 16.44 -5.18
CA VAL A 462 8.11 16.27 -5.51
C VAL A 462 8.43 16.89 -6.86
N PRO A 463 9.69 17.37 -7.07
CA PRO A 463 10.08 17.95 -8.35
C PRO A 463 10.21 16.88 -9.43
N LEU A 464 9.98 17.28 -10.67
CA LEU A 464 10.36 16.54 -11.88
C LEU A 464 11.02 17.50 -12.84
N ILE A 465 12.29 17.26 -13.18
CA ILE A 465 13.07 18.02 -14.17
C ILE A 465 13.41 17.09 -15.32
N ILE A 466 13.31 17.55 -16.59
CA ILE A 466 13.63 16.74 -17.78
C ILE A 466 14.74 17.45 -18.55
N ALA A 467 15.95 16.91 -18.44
CA ALA A 467 17.13 17.44 -19.13
C ALA A 467 17.49 16.61 -20.36
N GLY A 468 17.95 17.27 -21.44
CA GLY A 468 18.43 16.60 -22.65
C GLY A 468 17.35 16.23 -23.66
N ALA A 469 16.07 16.45 -23.39
CA ALA A 469 14.96 16.12 -24.30
C ALA A 469 14.71 17.18 -25.40
N GLY A 470 15.55 18.18 -25.54
CA GLY A 470 15.33 19.29 -26.46
C GLY A 470 14.18 20.22 -25.99
N ASN A 471 13.48 20.83 -26.95
CA ASN A 471 12.40 21.79 -26.67
C ASN A 471 11.06 21.07 -26.46
N VAL A 472 10.99 20.15 -25.50
CA VAL A 472 9.73 19.48 -25.19
C VAL A 472 8.82 20.35 -24.35
N LEU A 473 7.53 20.33 -24.65
CA LEU A 473 6.51 20.93 -23.80
C LEU A 473 6.04 19.89 -22.77
N ILE A 474 5.96 20.28 -21.52
CA ILE A 474 5.45 19.43 -20.46
C ILE A 474 4.12 19.94 -19.94
N ARG A 475 3.29 19.04 -19.40
CA ARG A 475 2.10 19.43 -18.64
C ARG A 475 2.46 19.76 -17.20
N GLU A 476 1.70 20.62 -16.60
CA GLU A 476 1.78 20.87 -15.17
C GLU A 476 1.12 19.72 -14.39
N GLY A 477 1.65 19.44 -13.22
CA GLY A 477 1.20 18.36 -12.37
C GLY A 477 1.53 16.97 -12.93
N GLY A 478 0.93 15.97 -12.35
CA GLY A 478 1.14 14.57 -12.63
C GLY A 478 1.38 13.80 -11.34
N VAL A 479 1.70 12.52 -11.47
CA VAL A 479 1.94 11.62 -10.35
C VAL A 479 3.14 10.71 -10.67
N LEU A 480 3.68 10.01 -9.67
CA LEU A 480 4.82 9.11 -9.85
C LEU A 480 4.58 8.06 -10.93
N ALA A 481 3.35 7.57 -11.07
CA ALA A 481 2.95 6.61 -12.09
C ALA A 481 3.12 7.10 -13.55
N ASP A 482 3.29 8.41 -13.75
CA ASP A 482 3.47 9.02 -15.06
C ASP A 482 4.91 8.96 -15.58
N LEU A 483 5.87 8.61 -14.70
CA LEU A 483 7.30 8.63 -15.02
C LEU A 483 7.68 7.54 -16.04
N SER A 484 7.25 6.29 -15.84
CA SER A 484 7.52 5.22 -16.83
C SER A 484 6.91 5.49 -18.20
N PRO A 485 5.64 5.90 -18.33
CA PRO A 485 5.09 6.40 -19.60
C PRO A 485 5.90 7.53 -20.23
N THR A 486 6.40 8.46 -19.42
CA THR A 486 7.24 9.57 -19.90
C THR A 486 8.59 9.07 -20.43
N MET A 487 9.25 8.16 -19.70
CA MET A 487 10.49 7.54 -20.15
C MET A 487 10.30 6.77 -21.47
N LEU A 488 9.24 5.94 -21.57
CA LEU A 488 8.94 5.21 -22.80
C LEU A 488 8.73 6.13 -23.99
N LYS A 489 7.98 7.25 -23.81
CA LYS A 489 7.79 8.25 -24.86
C LYS A 489 9.12 8.88 -25.29
N LEU A 490 10.00 9.22 -24.35
CA LEU A 490 11.33 9.76 -24.64
C LEU A 490 12.26 8.75 -25.31
N MET A 491 12.08 7.45 -25.06
CA MET A 491 12.78 6.36 -25.75
C MET A 491 12.17 6.01 -27.10
N GLY A 492 11.10 6.68 -27.53
CA GLY A 492 10.40 6.38 -28.79
C GLY A 492 9.65 5.03 -28.77
N LEU A 493 9.24 4.56 -27.60
CA LEU A 493 8.52 3.30 -27.41
C LEU A 493 7.03 3.55 -27.18
N GLU A 494 6.20 2.63 -27.66
CA GLU A 494 4.77 2.61 -27.35
C GLU A 494 4.55 2.24 -25.89
N GLN A 495 3.55 2.88 -25.26
CA GLN A 495 3.14 2.57 -23.90
C GLN A 495 2.27 1.30 -23.90
N PRO A 496 2.59 0.28 -23.08
CA PRO A 496 1.74 -0.90 -22.94
C PRO A 496 0.40 -0.55 -22.27
N LYS A 497 -0.66 -1.26 -22.63
CA LYS A 497 -2.03 -0.99 -22.15
C LYS A 497 -2.20 -1.10 -20.64
N GLU A 498 -1.35 -1.89 -19.98
CA GLU A 498 -1.35 -2.07 -18.52
C GLU A 498 -0.85 -0.82 -17.79
N MET A 499 -0.04 0.02 -18.43
CA MET A 499 0.35 1.31 -17.88
C MET A 499 -0.77 2.32 -18.11
N THR A 500 -1.41 2.79 -17.04
CA THR A 500 -2.50 3.77 -17.08
C THR A 500 -2.05 5.20 -16.78
N GLY A 501 -0.80 5.37 -16.37
CA GLY A 501 -0.15 6.68 -16.24
C GLY A 501 -0.09 7.42 -17.57
N LYS A 502 0.08 8.72 -17.52
CA LYS A 502 0.08 9.59 -18.70
C LYS A 502 1.41 10.30 -18.81
N SER A 503 2.07 10.21 -19.94
CA SER A 503 3.32 10.97 -20.17
C SER A 503 3.17 12.44 -19.75
N ILE A 504 4.19 12.96 -19.09
CA ILE A 504 4.30 14.40 -18.75
C ILE A 504 4.61 15.23 -19.99
N ILE A 505 5.21 14.63 -21.03
CA ILE A 505 5.49 15.28 -22.31
C ILE A 505 4.17 15.46 -23.07
N LYS A 506 3.85 16.70 -23.47
CA LYS A 506 2.74 17.01 -24.38
C LYS A 506 3.02 16.48 -25.79
N ASP A 507 1.96 16.26 -26.55
CA ASP A 507 2.05 15.92 -27.99
C ASP A 507 2.39 17.17 -28.81
#